data_dcf33bef6fb7659ca33cbc0ec39edbeb
#
_entry.id   dcf33bef6fb7659ca33cbc0ec39edbeb
#
_cell.length_a   1.000
_cell.length_b   1.000
_cell.length_c   1.000
_cell.angle_alpha   90.00
_cell.angle_beta   90.00
_cell.angle_gamma   90.00
#
_symmetry.space_group_name_H-M   'P 1'
#
loop_
_entity.id
_entity.type
_entity.pdbx_description
1 polymer ?
#
loop_
_entity_poly.entity_id
_entity_poly.type
_entity_poly.pdbx_seq_one_letter_code
_entity_poly.pdbx_strand_id
1 'polypeptide(L)'
;MSSSPPPSGQYPPVFDRNTLRTQRQMFRAQMRAQQAQQRAYRHQLRAQRRILRHGSIVGPLIILALGVVFLQAQMGRISWGQSLEWYGRWWPAVLIAAGIVLLIEWAIDQRREGATGNVRVVGGGVVFLLCLLALAGLSTRGVEYGLDWRDHTFGDRYAKLGYIFGDRHDADSSVSSEMPASSTLVIHNPHGDVTISGSSSDGLVHVNVHSQTYAWKDSDVQQKAKQLQPTFSSDGGVLTLNVNDVEGGEADLTVEMPHSSPVTIQSNHGDVTVNEMSAPVTISANHGDVDVSGIAGNVTLHVNSDNSTVTLHSIQGVVSVEGHCGDVDVSEITGDLTLQGDFFGSTDLEHINGAIHFNTSRTQFSAMRLDDEFSVDRDSLNASQLLGPVTLKTTDKNITLDRVQGAVNVSNRNGSVELTNAAPLAAVSIQNHHGSVDVGLPGNVGFELDAQTNNGDIENDFGLTPQGSDGAHTLRGRVATGGPTVTIVTTDGDVTIRRSSVAPLPPEPPAPPKIMLAPSAPNAPKAPRTPHVVPLTAPKPPVAPKTPPPPAADGTF
;
A
#
# COMPACT_ATOMS: atom_id res chain seq x y z
N MET A 1 23.21 94.19 13.36
CA MET A 1 22.41 95.34 13.14
C MET A 1 21.45 95.08 12.02
N SER A 2 20.21 95.37 12.16
CA SER A 2 19.05 95.24 11.29
C SER A 2 18.69 93.78 10.89
N SER A 3 17.80 93.21 11.66
CA SER A 3 17.00 92.00 11.41
C SER A 3 15.89 92.30 10.41
N SER A 4 15.78 91.53 9.36
CA SER A 4 14.63 91.53 8.45
C SER A 4 13.60 90.54 8.93
N PRO A 5 12.28 90.85 8.88
CA PRO A 5 11.24 89.93 9.31
C PRO A 5 10.91 88.83 8.25
N PRO A 6 10.35 87.70 8.63
CA PRO A 6 10.00 86.62 7.72
C PRO A 6 8.71 86.92 6.92
N PRO A 7 8.53 86.35 5.72
CA PRO A 7 7.36 86.62 4.90
C PRO A 7 6.11 85.88 5.44
N SER A 8 5.00 86.59 5.34
CA SER A 8 3.64 86.16 5.74
C SER A 8 3.13 84.92 5.04
N GLY A 9 2.57 84.00 5.81
CA GLY A 9 2.00 82.78 5.33
C GLY A 9 0.81 82.99 4.39
N GLN A 10 0.84 82.24 3.27
CA GLN A 10 -0.32 82.04 2.42
C GLN A 10 -1.22 80.95 3.04
N TYR A 11 -2.44 81.37 3.37
CA TYR A 11 -3.51 80.39 3.75
C TYR A 11 -3.94 79.59 2.53
N PRO A 12 -4.18 78.28 2.68
CA PRO A 12 -4.67 77.50 1.57
C PRO A 12 -6.14 77.85 1.23
N PRO A 13 -6.54 77.75 -0.04
CA PRO A 13 -7.87 78.20 -0.47
C PRO A 13 -8.96 77.29 0.20
N VAL A 14 -9.98 77.99 0.72
CA VAL A 14 -11.19 77.38 1.28
C VAL A 14 -11.93 76.67 0.13
N PHE A 15 -11.84 75.32 0.07
CA PHE A 15 -12.61 74.56 -0.89
C PHE A 15 -14.11 74.55 -0.51
N ASP A 16 -14.90 75.22 -1.37
CA ASP A 16 -16.36 75.19 -1.23
C ASP A 16 -16.89 73.78 -1.39
N ARG A 17 -17.60 73.29 -0.37
CA ARG A 17 -18.17 71.93 -0.33
C ARG A 17 -19.13 71.66 -1.48
N ASN A 18 -19.68 72.67 -2.11
CA ASN A 18 -20.62 72.52 -3.22
C ASN A 18 -19.92 72.23 -4.55
N THR A 19 -18.72 72.82 -4.78
CA THR A 19 -17.90 72.49 -5.96
C THR A 19 -17.37 71.06 -5.94
N LEU A 20 -17.01 70.53 -4.78
CA LEU A 20 -16.59 69.14 -4.63
C LEU A 20 -17.74 68.14 -4.84
N ARG A 21 -18.96 68.50 -4.45
CA ARG A 21 -20.16 67.64 -4.70
C ARG A 21 -20.49 67.58 -6.19
N THR A 22 -20.46 68.69 -6.89
CA THR A 22 -20.70 68.77 -8.34
C THR A 22 -19.62 68.04 -9.15
N GLN A 23 -18.36 68.17 -8.81
CA GLN A 23 -17.28 67.39 -9.44
C GLN A 23 -17.43 65.88 -9.22
N ARG A 24 -17.79 65.44 -8.00
CA ARG A 24 -18.02 64.02 -7.73
C ARG A 24 -19.26 63.49 -8.48
N GLN A 25 -20.30 64.31 -8.66
CA GLN A 25 -21.47 63.93 -9.44
C GLN A 25 -21.15 63.81 -10.94
N MET A 26 -20.40 64.74 -11.50
CA MET A 26 -19.94 64.68 -12.90
C MET A 26 -19.02 63.49 -13.15
N PHE A 27 -18.07 63.23 -12.25
CA PHE A 27 -17.20 62.06 -12.37
C PHE A 27 -17.99 60.73 -12.32
N ARG A 28 -18.96 60.61 -11.40
CA ARG A 28 -19.85 59.44 -11.35
C ARG A 28 -20.73 59.28 -12.60
N ALA A 29 -21.17 60.41 -13.16
CA ALA A 29 -21.95 60.39 -14.41
C ALA A 29 -21.10 59.95 -15.61
N GLN A 30 -19.84 60.43 -15.72
CA GLN A 30 -18.89 59.97 -16.73
C GLN A 30 -18.56 58.48 -16.62
N MET A 31 -18.29 57.99 -15.40
CA MET A 31 -18.01 56.55 -15.17
C MET A 31 -19.21 55.69 -15.53
N ARG A 32 -20.45 56.12 -15.21
CA ARG A 32 -21.66 55.39 -15.64
C ARG A 32 -21.86 55.39 -17.15
N ALA A 33 -21.56 56.53 -17.82
CA ALA A 33 -21.62 56.61 -19.27
C ALA A 33 -20.59 55.68 -19.96
N GLN A 34 -19.35 55.65 -19.48
CA GLN A 34 -18.32 54.73 -19.96
C GLN A 34 -18.70 53.25 -19.74
N GLN A 35 -19.23 52.94 -18.57
CA GLN A 35 -19.70 51.55 -18.29
C GLN A 35 -20.91 51.16 -19.20
N ALA A 36 -21.80 52.08 -19.45
CA ALA A 36 -22.93 51.82 -20.37
C ALA A 36 -22.44 51.62 -21.81
N GLN A 37 -21.48 52.40 -22.29
CA GLN A 37 -20.86 52.17 -23.60
C GLN A 37 -20.13 50.85 -23.71
N GLN A 38 -19.38 50.45 -22.69
CA GLN A 38 -18.73 49.12 -22.65
C GLN A 38 -19.72 47.97 -22.61
N ARG A 39 -20.86 48.13 -21.92
CA ARG A 39 -21.94 47.11 -21.94
C ARG A 39 -22.61 47.02 -23.28
N ALA A 40 -22.93 48.15 -23.92
CA ALA A 40 -23.50 48.19 -25.26
C ALA A 40 -22.57 47.57 -26.30
N TYR A 41 -21.26 47.87 -26.24
CA TYR A 41 -20.27 47.23 -27.12
C TYR A 41 -20.15 45.74 -26.92
N ARG A 42 -20.18 45.26 -25.68
CA ARG A 42 -20.19 43.80 -25.37
C ARG A 42 -21.47 43.12 -25.84
N HIS A 43 -22.62 43.81 -25.79
CA HIS A 43 -23.88 43.30 -26.32
C HIS A 43 -23.88 43.20 -27.85
N GLN A 44 -23.31 44.19 -28.52
CA GLN A 44 -23.12 44.17 -29.97
C GLN A 44 -22.20 43.04 -30.43
N LEU A 45 -21.06 42.86 -29.74
CA LEU A 45 -20.14 41.73 -30.00
C LEU A 45 -20.79 40.36 -29.78
N ARG A 46 -21.66 40.22 -28.75
CA ARG A 46 -22.41 38.98 -28.51
C ARG A 46 -23.50 38.75 -29.56
N ALA A 47 -24.15 39.78 -30.01
CA ALA A 47 -25.16 39.69 -31.09
C ALA A 47 -24.50 39.30 -32.41
N GLN A 48 -23.38 39.93 -32.78
CA GLN A 48 -22.62 39.56 -33.99
C GLN A 48 -22.11 38.11 -33.96
N ARG A 49 -21.65 37.62 -32.77
CA ARG A 49 -21.21 36.22 -32.63
C ARG A 49 -22.36 35.20 -32.77
N ARG A 50 -23.61 35.57 -32.50
CA ARG A 50 -24.78 34.67 -32.67
C ARG A 50 -25.23 34.50 -34.10
N ILE A 51 -25.02 35.48 -34.94
CA ILE A 51 -25.49 35.46 -36.34
C ILE A 51 -24.57 34.60 -37.25
N LEU A 52 -23.32 34.33 -36.82
CA LEU A 52 -22.29 33.69 -37.65
C LEU A 52 -22.01 32.20 -37.32
N ARG A 53 -22.85 31.54 -36.51
CA ARG A 53 -22.64 30.14 -36.16
C ARG A 53 -23.53 29.23 -37.02
N HIS A 54 -23.02 28.81 -38.16
CA HIS A 54 -23.49 27.59 -38.81
C HIS A 54 -22.80 26.40 -38.10
N GLY A 55 -23.58 25.56 -37.40
CA GLY A 55 -23.02 24.40 -36.67
C GLY A 55 -22.56 23.31 -37.67
N SER A 56 -21.50 22.58 -37.32
CA SER A 56 -21.07 21.37 -38.04
C SER A 56 -22.16 20.31 -37.98
N ILE A 57 -22.35 19.58 -39.11
CA ILE A 57 -23.33 18.47 -39.23
C ILE A 57 -22.84 17.24 -38.40
N VAL A 58 -21.55 17.14 -38.06
CA VAL A 58 -20.97 16.01 -37.34
C VAL A 58 -21.63 15.80 -35.97
N GLY A 59 -21.88 16.86 -35.21
CA GLY A 59 -22.51 16.75 -33.88
C GLY A 59 -23.90 16.09 -33.91
N PRO A 60 -24.86 16.61 -34.71
CA PRO A 60 -26.16 15.98 -34.87
C PRO A 60 -26.08 14.54 -35.39
N LEU A 61 -25.14 14.23 -36.28
CA LEU A 61 -24.97 12.89 -36.85
C LEU A 61 -24.48 11.89 -35.82
N ILE A 62 -23.57 12.27 -34.93
CA ILE A 62 -23.12 11.44 -33.82
C ILE A 62 -24.27 11.18 -32.83
N ILE A 63 -25.04 12.21 -32.48
CA ILE A 63 -26.18 12.05 -31.56
C ILE A 63 -27.24 11.11 -32.18
N LEU A 64 -27.49 11.22 -33.48
CA LEU A 64 -28.42 10.33 -34.19
C LEU A 64 -27.90 8.88 -34.21
N ALA A 65 -26.60 8.67 -34.47
CA ALA A 65 -25.99 7.34 -34.45
C ALA A 65 -26.07 6.71 -33.04
N LEU A 66 -25.75 7.47 -31.99
CA LEU A 66 -25.91 7.04 -30.59
C LEU A 66 -27.38 6.69 -30.27
N GLY A 67 -28.34 7.50 -30.73
CA GLY A 67 -29.78 7.24 -30.57
C GLY A 67 -30.22 5.94 -31.25
N VAL A 68 -29.69 5.63 -32.42
CA VAL A 68 -30.00 4.38 -33.15
C VAL A 68 -29.42 3.18 -32.41
N VAL A 69 -28.17 3.26 -31.92
CA VAL A 69 -27.54 2.18 -31.10
C VAL A 69 -28.33 1.95 -29.83
N PHE A 70 -28.72 3.02 -29.13
CA PHE A 70 -29.54 2.93 -27.92
C PHE A 70 -30.91 2.29 -28.21
N LEU A 71 -31.57 2.67 -29.30
CA LEU A 71 -32.84 2.07 -29.68
C LEU A 71 -32.72 0.57 -30.01
N GLN A 72 -31.67 0.18 -30.72
CA GLN A 72 -31.40 -1.23 -31.05
C GLN A 72 -31.10 -2.06 -29.77
N ALA A 73 -30.38 -1.50 -28.81
CA ALA A 73 -30.12 -2.11 -27.51
C ALA A 73 -31.41 -2.26 -26.68
N GLN A 74 -32.27 -1.22 -26.69
CA GLN A 74 -33.57 -1.26 -25.99
C GLN A 74 -34.55 -2.26 -26.60
N MET A 75 -34.47 -2.49 -27.94
CA MET A 75 -35.24 -3.52 -28.64
C MET A 75 -34.69 -4.95 -28.47
N GLY A 76 -33.65 -5.14 -27.67
CA GLY A 76 -33.02 -6.44 -27.42
C GLY A 76 -32.29 -7.05 -28.61
N ARG A 77 -32.08 -6.30 -29.69
CA ARG A 77 -31.40 -6.79 -30.90
C ARG A 77 -29.90 -6.78 -30.81
N ILE A 78 -29.34 -5.96 -29.91
CA ILE A 78 -27.90 -5.84 -29.66
C ILE A 78 -27.72 -5.77 -28.16
N SER A 79 -26.85 -6.61 -27.59
CA SER A 79 -26.49 -6.50 -26.18
C SER A 79 -25.56 -5.29 -25.93
N TRP A 80 -25.70 -4.65 -24.78
CA TRP A 80 -24.84 -3.52 -24.41
C TRP A 80 -23.35 -3.88 -24.42
N GLY A 81 -23.01 -5.13 -24.01
CA GLY A 81 -21.64 -5.61 -24.02
C GLY A 81 -21.03 -5.74 -25.39
N GLN A 82 -21.77 -6.32 -26.35
CA GLN A 82 -21.32 -6.41 -27.74
C GLN A 82 -21.10 -5.02 -28.37
N SER A 83 -21.93 -4.03 -27.99
CA SER A 83 -21.78 -2.65 -28.47
C SER A 83 -20.52 -2.00 -27.89
N LEU A 84 -20.20 -2.24 -26.62
CA LEU A 84 -19.04 -1.71 -25.94
C LEU A 84 -17.74 -2.39 -26.40
N GLU A 85 -17.74 -3.71 -26.59
CA GLU A 85 -16.62 -4.46 -27.14
C GLU A 85 -16.30 -4.00 -28.58
N TRP A 86 -17.33 -3.89 -29.41
CA TRP A 86 -17.19 -3.35 -30.77
C TRP A 86 -16.63 -1.92 -30.75
N TYR A 87 -17.13 -1.07 -29.87
CA TYR A 87 -16.66 0.31 -29.71
C TYR A 87 -15.20 0.34 -29.18
N GLY A 88 -14.86 -0.44 -28.18
CA GLY A 88 -13.50 -0.56 -27.64
C GLY A 88 -12.47 -0.94 -28.71
N ARG A 89 -12.88 -1.80 -29.67
CA ARG A 89 -12.00 -2.22 -30.79
C ARG A 89 -11.92 -1.17 -31.90
N TRP A 90 -13.01 -0.47 -32.20
CA TRP A 90 -13.14 0.37 -33.39
C TRP A 90 -13.21 1.88 -33.13
N TRP A 91 -13.13 2.34 -31.86
CA TRP A 91 -13.21 3.77 -31.55
C TRP A 91 -12.17 4.65 -32.27
N PRO A 92 -10.91 4.23 -32.56
CA PRO A 92 -10.02 5.06 -33.35
C PRO A 92 -10.50 5.26 -34.78
N ALA A 93 -11.08 4.21 -35.37
CA ALA A 93 -11.67 4.30 -36.70
C ALA A 93 -12.89 5.24 -36.74
N VAL A 94 -13.72 5.26 -35.71
CA VAL A 94 -14.85 6.20 -35.57
C VAL A 94 -14.35 7.64 -35.51
N LEU A 95 -13.28 7.90 -34.75
CA LEU A 95 -12.67 9.24 -34.67
C LEU A 95 -12.05 9.66 -36.01
N ILE A 96 -11.37 8.75 -36.70
CA ILE A 96 -10.80 9.01 -38.03
C ILE A 96 -11.93 9.35 -39.02
N ALA A 97 -13.02 8.58 -39.02
CA ALA A 97 -14.19 8.84 -39.88
C ALA A 97 -14.82 10.22 -39.59
N ALA A 98 -14.98 10.55 -38.29
CA ALA A 98 -15.48 11.88 -37.89
C ALA A 98 -14.52 13.00 -38.34
N GLY A 99 -13.22 12.80 -38.22
CA GLY A 99 -12.18 13.73 -38.69
C GLY A 99 -12.24 13.92 -40.23
N ILE A 100 -12.43 12.85 -40.99
CA ILE A 100 -12.59 12.90 -42.45
C ILE A 100 -13.84 13.71 -42.84
N VAL A 101 -14.97 13.49 -42.16
CA VAL A 101 -16.20 14.26 -42.41
C VAL A 101 -15.97 15.76 -42.12
N LEU A 102 -15.28 16.11 -41.04
CA LEU A 102 -14.92 17.50 -40.75
C LEU A 102 -13.99 18.10 -41.80
N LEU A 103 -13.04 17.34 -42.32
CA LEU A 103 -12.16 17.78 -43.42
C LEU A 103 -12.95 17.99 -44.72
N ILE A 104 -13.91 17.12 -45.04
CA ILE A 104 -14.80 17.27 -46.21
C ILE A 104 -15.67 18.51 -46.05
N GLU A 105 -16.27 18.73 -44.88
CA GLU A 105 -17.04 19.96 -44.60
C GLU A 105 -16.16 21.20 -44.78
N TRP A 106 -14.94 21.19 -44.27
CA TRP A 106 -13.98 22.30 -44.42
C TRP A 106 -13.63 22.52 -45.91
N ALA A 107 -13.34 21.46 -46.66
CA ALA A 107 -12.99 21.56 -48.06
C ALA A 107 -14.16 22.05 -48.95
N ILE A 108 -15.41 21.65 -48.62
CA ILE A 108 -16.63 22.14 -49.32
C ILE A 108 -16.84 23.63 -49.01
N ASP A 109 -16.66 24.04 -47.75
CA ASP A 109 -16.77 25.43 -47.35
C ASP A 109 -15.73 26.32 -48.04
N GLN A 110 -14.48 25.84 -48.13
CA GLN A 110 -13.40 26.55 -48.80
C GLN A 110 -13.67 26.75 -50.31
N ARG A 111 -14.34 25.79 -50.95
CA ARG A 111 -14.76 25.92 -52.35
C ARG A 111 -15.93 26.89 -52.54
N ARG A 112 -16.75 27.14 -51.51
CA ARG A 112 -17.88 28.07 -51.53
C ARG A 112 -17.51 29.50 -51.12
N GLU A 113 -16.35 29.71 -50.54
CA GLU A 113 -15.86 30.99 -50.01
C GLU A 113 -15.40 32.02 -51.07
N GLY A 114 -15.67 31.82 -52.34
CA GLY A 114 -15.40 32.84 -53.36
C GLY A 114 -16.21 34.15 -53.25
N ALA A 115 -17.13 34.30 -52.27
CA ALA A 115 -18.02 35.47 -52.20
C ALA A 115 -18.33 36.04 -50.81
N THR A 116 -18.14 35.34 -49.71
CA THR A 116 -18.39 35.90 -48.34
C THR A 116 -17.57 35.14 -47.29
N GLY A 117 -16.59 35.83 -46.70
CA GLY A 117 -15.61 35.26 -45.78
C GLY A 117 -16.14 34.82 -44.42
N ASN A 118 -16.97 33.77 -44.36
CA ASN A 118 -17.48 33.19 -43.13
C ASN A 118 -16.89 31.78 -42.92
N VAL A 119 -15.82 31.71 -42.12
CA VAL A 119 -15.22 30.43 -41.69
C VAL A 119 -16.17 29.73 -40.70
N ARG A 120 -16.63 28.51 -41.00
CA ARG A 120 -17.31 27.64 -40.03
C ARG A 120 -16.35 27.25 -38.93
N VAL A 121 -16.58 27.74 -37.74
CA VAL A 121 -15.82 27.34 -36.53
C VAL A 121 -16.45 26.03 -36.04
N VAL A 122 -15.65 24.97 -35.98
CA VAL A 122 -16.04 23.73 -35.30
C VAL A 122 -16.54 24.09 -33.89
N GLY A 123 -17.85 23.87 -33.67
CA GLY A 123 -18.46 24.27 -32.40
C GLY A 123 -17.81 23.53 -31.23
N GLY A 124 -17.48 24.27 -30.13
CA GLY A 124 -16.88 23.68 -28.96
C GLY A 124 -17.62 22.44 -28.41
N GLY A 125 -18.95 22.32 -28.70
CA GLY A 125 -19.72 21.11 -28.36
C GLY A 125 -19.33 19.87 -29.17
N VAL A 126 -18.94 20.01 -30.45
CA VAL A 126 -18.47 18.88 -31.26
C VAL A 126 -17.09 18.40 -30.77
N VAL A 127 -16.20 19.34 -30.47
CA VAL A 127 -14.87 19.02 -29.87
C VAL A 127 -15.05 18.32 -28.53
N PHE A 128 -15.94 18.83 -27.67
CA PHE A 128 -16.26 18.21 -26.40
C PHE A 128 -16.81 16.79 -26.55
N LEU A 129 -17.73 16.58 -27.48
CA LEU A 129 -18.33 15.27 -27.78
C LEU A 129 -17.28 14.27 -28.29
N LEU A 130 -16.36 14.71 -29.17
CA LEU A 130 -15.28 13.89 -29.68
C LEU A 130 -14.26 13.55 -28.57
N CYS A 131 -13.95 14.51 -27.69
CA CYS A 131 -13.11 14.26 -26.51
C CYS A 131 -13.78 13.26 -25.55
N LEU A 132 -15.09 13.36 -25.35
CA LEU A 132 -15.85 12.45 -24.50
C LEU A 132 -15.88 11.03 -25.09
N LEU A 133 -16.06 10.89 -26.40
CA LEU A 133 -15.94 9.61 -27.10
C LEU A 133 -14.51 9.06 -27.02
N ALA A 134 -13.49 9.88 -27.21
CA ALA A 134 -12.10 9.45 -27.05
C ALA A 134 -11.80 8.98 -25.63
N LEU A 135 -12.26 9.71 -24.60
CA LEU A 135 -12.13 9.32 -23.20
C LEU A 135 -12.87 8.02 -22.90
N ALA A 136 -14.08 7.84 -23.43
CA ALA A 136 -14.82 6.59 -23.30
C ALA A 136 -14.10 5.42 -23.99
N GLY A 137 -13.49 5.64 -25.16
CA GLY A 137 -12.69 4.63 -25.87
C GLY A 137 -11.36 4.31 -25.18
N LEU A 138 -10.73 5.32 -24.56
CA LEU A 138 -9.54 5.12 -23.73
C LEU A 138 -9.88 4.41 -22.43
N SER A 139 -11.03 4.71 -21.81
CA SER A 139 -11.46 4.02 -20.59
C SER A 139 -11.80 2.54 -20.85
N THR A 140 -12.35 2.18 -22.01
CA THR A 140 -12.56 0.77 -22.38
C THR A 140 -11.26 0.00 -22.61
N ARG A 141 -10.16 0.68 -23.01
CA ARG A 141 -8.81 0.09 -23.09
C ARG A 141 -7.98 0.29 -21.81
N GLY A 142 -8.19 1.39 -21.10
CA GLY A 142 -7.53 1.64 -19.83
C GLY A 142 -7.93 0.62 -18.75
N VAL A 143 -9.08 -0.03 -18.93
CA VAL A 143 -9.50 -1.18 -18.12
C VAL A 143 -8.66 -2.42 -18.43
N GLU A 144 -8.11 -2.59 -19.64
CA GLU A 144 -7.15 -3.67 -19.96
C GLU A 144 -5.76 -3.45 -19.35
N TYR A 145 -5.35 -2.16 -19.14
CA TYR A 145 -4.02 -1.79 -18.60
C TYR A 145 -4.06 -1.18 -17.21
N GLY A 146 -5.24 -0.90 -16.66
CA GLY A 146 -5.44 -0.15 -15.43
C GLY A 146 -6.14 -0.93 -14.32
N LEU A 147 -6.07 -2.27 -14.32
CA LEU A 147 -6.59 -3.11 -13.26
C LEU A 147 -5.82 -2.98 -11.94
N ASP A 148 -4.61 -2.41 -11.97
CA ASP A 148 -3.81 -2.07 -10.80
C ASP A 148 -4.45 -1.01 -9.87
N TRP A 149 -5.50 -0.32 -10.31
CA TRP A 149 -6.15 0.77 -9.57
C TRP A 149 -7.40 0.32 -8.81
N ARG A 150 -7.72 -0.96 -8.87
CA ARG A 150 -9.05 -1.48 -8.48
C ARG A 150 -9.15 -1.96 -7.04
N ASP A 151 -8.03 -2.29 -6.39
CA ASP A 151 -8.10 -3.17 -5.23
C ASP A 151 -8.36 -2.52 -3.87
N HIS A 152 -8.19 -1.20 -3.69
CA HIS A 152 -8.31 -0.68 -2.32
C HIS A 152 -9.35 0.43 -2.04
N THR A 153 -10.05 0.96 -3.04
CA THR A 153 -11.02 2.06 -2.76
C THR A 153 -12.43 1.83 -3.33
N PHE A 154 -12.66 0.83 -4.16
CA PHE A 154 -13.88 0.75 -4.96
C PHE A 154 -14.53 -0.63 -5.10
N GLY A 155 -14.04 -1.69 -4.44
CA GLY A 155 -14.50 -3.07 -4.58
C GLY A 155 -16.03 -3.23 -4.53
N ASP A 156 -16.69 -2.57 -3.60
CA ASP A 156 -18.15 -2.68 -3.41
C ASP A 156 -18.99 -1.80 -4.36
N ARG A 157 -18.40 -0.75 -4.96
CA ARG A 157 -19.13 0.16 -5.86
C ARG A 157 -19.14 -0.30 -7.31
N TYR A 158 -18.14 -1.08 -7.75
CA TYR A 158 -18.04 -1.59 -9.11
C TYR A 158 -18.74 -2.93 -9.33
N ALA A 159 -19.05 -3.70 -8.30
CA ALA A 159 -19.95 -4.87 -8.41
C ALA A 159 -21.31 -4.50 -9.05
N LYS A 160 -21.69 -3.21 -9.02
CA LYS A 160 -22.88 -2.68 -9.71
C LYS A 160 -22.63 -2.28 -11.18
N LEU A 161 -21.38 -2.31 -11.66
CA LEU A 161 -21.00 -2.05 -13.06
C LEU A 161 -20.80 -3.35 -13.87
N GLY A 162 -21.30 -4.48 -13.39
CA GLY A 162 -21.27 -5.78 -14.06
C GLY A 162 -21.72 -5.77 -15.52
N TYR A 163 -22.47 -4.72 -15.92
CA TYR A 163 -22.83 -4.48 -17.32
C TYR A 163 -21.66 -4.22 -18.28
N ILE A 164 -20.44 -3.95 -17.76
CA ILE A 164 -19.26 -3.63 -18.58
C ILE A 164 -18.42 -4.88 -18.83
N PHE A 165 -18.39 -5.84 -17.89
CA PHE A 165 -17.48 -6.98 -17.90
C PHE A 165 -18.16 -8.33 -18.19
N GLY A 166 -19.46 -8.39 -18.30
CA GLY A 166 -20.25 -9.61 -18.37
C GLY A 166 -20.88 -9.97 -17.04
N ASP A 167 -21.71 -11.00 -17.05
CA ASP A 167 -22.29 -11.55 -15.83
C ASP A 167 -21.19 -12.26 -15.01
N ARG A 168 -21.26 -12.11 -13.69
CA ARG A 168 -20.39 -12.82 -12.76
C ARG A 168 -20.87 -14.28 -12.63
N HIS A 169 -19.96 -15.19 -12.76
CA HIS A 169 -20.19 -16.62 -12.56
C HIS A 169 -19.21 -17.15 -11.53
N ASP A 170 -19.73 -17.73 -10.48
CA ASP A 170 -18.96 -18.35 -9.40
C ASP A 170 -18.94 -19.88 -9.59
N ALA A 171 -17.81 -20.51 -9.32
CA ALA A 171 -17.68 -21.95 -9.35
C ALA A 171 -16.71 -22.42 -8.26
N ASP A 172 -17.12 -23.42 -7.50
CA ASP A 172 -16.32 -24.06 -6.48
C ASP A 172 -15.70 -25.35 -7.01
N SER A 173 -14.43 -25.58 -6.67
CA SER A 173 -13.75 -26.82 -6.97
C SER A 173 -12.78 -27.17 -5.84
N SER A 174 -12.39 -28.44 -5.75
CA SER A 174 -11.37 -28.86 -4.79
C SER A 174 -10.38 -29.78 -5.46
N VAL A 175 -9.11 -29.61 -5.09
CA VAL A 175 -8.00 -30.44 -5.59
C VAL A 175 -7.15 -30.86 -4.40
N SER A 176 -6.65 -32.08 -4.39
CA SER A 176 -5.73 -32.55 -3.35
C SER A 176 -4.53 -33.24 -3.97
N SER A 177 -3.37 -33.14 -3.29
CA SER A 177 -2.14 -33.80 -3.68
C SER A 177 -1.40 -34.32 -2.47
N GLU A 178 -0.67 -35.42 -2.62
CA GLU A 178 0.25 -35.87 -1.59
C GLU A 178 1.41 -34.90 -1.43
N MET A 179 1.73 -34.54 -0.18
CA MET A 179 2.89 -33.74 0.14
C MET A 179 4.09 -34.67 0.38
N PRO A 180 5.09 -34.72 -0.50
CA PRO A 180 6.27 -35.52 -0.26
C PRO A 180 7.00 -35.08 1.01
N ALA A 181 7.51 -36.03 1.78
CA ALA A 181 8.25 -35.70 3.01
C ALA A 181 9.42 -34.76 2.73
N SER A 182 9.55 -33.69 3.51
CA SER A 182 10.58 -32.65 3.37
C SER A 182 10.49 -31.83 2.06
N SER A 183 9.34 -31.79 1.41
CA SER A 183 9.12 -30.90 0.27
C SER A 183 8.62 -29.53 0.70
N THR A 184 8.84 -28.54 -0.16
CA THR A 184 8.31 -27.18 -0.03
C THR A 184 7.08 -27.03 -0.93
N LEU A 185 6.01 -26.44 -0.40
CA LEU A 185 4.88 -26.02 -1.23
C LEU A 185 5.16 -24.64 -1.81
N VAL A 186 5.04 -24.50 -3.12
CA VAL A 186 5.12 -23.21 -3.82
C VAL A 186 3.77 -22.93 -4.44
N ILE A 187 3.20 -21.76 -4.13
CA ILE A 187 1.89 -21.34 -4.62
C ILE A 187 2.08 -20.11 -5.51
N HIS A 188 1.56 -20.18 -6.73
CA HIS A 188 1.48 -19.04 -7.65
C HIS A 188 0.02 -18.71 -7.90
N ASN A 189 -0.45 -17.57 -7.38
CA ASN A 189 -1.79 -17.05 -7.64
C ASN A 189 -1.70 -15.64 -8.23
N PRO A 190 -2.03 -15.44 -9.50
CA PRO A 190 -2.00 -14.11 -10.11
C PRO A 190 -3.16 -13.22 -9.63
N HIS A 191 -4.36 -13.77 -9.38
CA HIS A 191 -5.54 -13.02 -8.98
C HIS A 191 -6.42 -13.84 -8.04
N GLY A 192 -6.76 -13.26 -6.89
CA GLY A 192 -7.58 -13.82 -5.83
C GLY A 192 -6.82 -14.06 -4.54
N ASP A 193 -7.56 -14.26 -3.48
CA ASP A 193 -7.04 -14.39 -2.14
C ASP A 193 -6.40 -15.77 -1.91
N VAL A 194 -5.40 -15.82 -1.03
CA VAL A 194 -4.72 -17.05 -0.64
C VAL A 194 -4.76 -17.22 0.86
N THR A 195 -5.54 -18.17 1.35
CA THR A 195 -5.58 -18.52 2.78
C THR A 195 -4.92 -19.86 2.99
N ILE A 196 -3.93 -19.93 3.88
CA ILE A 196 -3.20 -21.15 4.23
C ILE A 196 -3.36 -21.47 5.71
N SER A 197 -3.66 -22.72 6.01
CA SER A 197 -3.71 -23.25 7.36
C SER A 197 -2.86 -24.51 7.50
N GLY A 198 -2.04 -24.58 8.55
CA GLY A 198 -1.25 -25.74 8.92
C GLY A 198 -2.04 -26.87 9.60
N SER A 199 -3.32 -27.03 9.26
CA SER A 199 -4.26 -27.92 9.97
C SER A 199 -4.31 -29.37 9.45
N SER A 200 -3.70 -29.66 8.29
CA SER A 200 -3.74 -31.02 7.71
C SER A 200 -2.91 -32.00 8.54
N SER A 201 -3.52 -33.12 8.90
CA SER A 201 -2.89 -34.21 9.66
C SER A 201 -2.69 -35.51 8.86
N ASP A 202 -3.19 -35.56 7.62
CA ASP A 202 -3.14 -36.75 6.76
C ASP A 202 -1.97 -36.79 5.78
N GLY A 203 -1.14 -35.73 5.78
CA GLY A 203 0.00 -35.56 4.88
C GLY A 203 -0.37 -35.16 3.47
N LEU A 204 -1.61 -34.74 3.27
CA LEU A 204 -2.09 -34.19 1.99
C LEU A 204 -2.17 -32.67 2.05
N VAL A 205 -2.07 -32.08 0.88
CA VAL A 205 -2.43 -30.67 0.65
C VAL A 205 -3.83 -30.66 0.05
N HIS A 206 -4.78 -30.07 0.76
CA HIS A 206 -6.15 -29.86 0.29
C HIS A 206 -6.32 -28.42 -0.14
N VAL A 207 -6.81 -28.21 -1.34
CA VAL A 207 -7.04 -26.88 -1.90
C VAL A 207 -8.50 -26.78 -2.30
N ASN A 208 -9.22 -25.90 -1.62
CA ASN A 208 -10.54 -25.46 -2.04
C ASN A 208 -10.39 -24.16 -2.84
N VAL A 209 -11.02 -24.11 -3.98
CA VAL A 209 -10.91 -23.01 -4.93
C VAL A 209 -12.29 -22.43 -5.17
N HIS A 210 -12.44 -21.16 -4.85
CA HIS A 210 -13.60 -20.37 -5.25
C HIS A 210 -13.20 -19.50 -6.43
N SER A 211 -13.66 -19.86 -7.64
CA SER A 211 -13.32 -19.14 -8.85
C SER A 211 -14.46 -18.21 -9.28
N GLN A 212 -14.11 -16.98 -9.61
CA GLN A 212 -15.03 -15.97 -10.12
C GLN A 212 -14.63 -15.63 -11.56
N THR A 213 -15.58 -15.71 -12.48
CA THR A 213 -15.32 -15.38 -13.88
C THR A 213 -16.36 -14.39 -14.40
N TYR A 214 -15.89 -13.42 -15.16
CA TYR A 214 -16.75 -12.46 -15.84
C TYR A 214 -16.78 -12.77 -17.33
N ALA A 215 -17.96 -13.09 -17.85
CA ALA A 215 -18.13 -13.38 -19.27
C ALA A 215 -19.55 -13.07 -19.76
N TRP A 216 -19.67 -12.78 -21.06
CA TRP A 216 -20.94 -12.50 -21.73
C TRP A 216 -21.61 -13.74 -22.30
N LYS A 217 -20.89 -14.85 -22.42
CA LYS A 217 -21.37 -16.10 -23.00
C LYS A 217 -21.05 -17.25 -22.07
N ASP A 218 -22.01 -18.15 -21.86
CA ASP A 218 -21.84 -19.35 -21.04
C ASP A 218 -20.71 -20.26 -21.53
N SER A 219 -20.41 -20.27 -22.83
CA SER A 219 -19.27 -21.02 -23.38
C SER A 219 -17.94 -20.54 -22.88
N ASP A 220 -17.78 -19.21 -22.74
CA ASP A 220 -16.54 -18.58 -22.32
C ASP A 220 -16.35 -18.75 -20.81
N VAL A 221 -17.45 -18.75 -20.01
CA VAL A 221 -17.46 -19.07 -18.58
C VAL A 221 -16.83 -20.43 -18.33
N GLN A 222 -17.34 -21.49 -19.01
CA GLN A 222 -16.84 -22.85 -18.81
C GLN A 222 -15.37 -22.99 -19.21
N GLN A 223 -14.94 -22.30 -20.25
CA GLN A 223 -13.55 -22.32 -20.68
C GLN A 223 -12.64 -21.60 -19.67
N LYS A 224 -13.02 -20.41 -19.21
CA LYS A 224 -12.29 -19.65 -18.19
C LYS A 224 -12.23 -20.39 -16.86
N ALA A 225 -13.35 -20.93 -16.38
CA ALA A 225 -13.38 -21.70 -15.14
C ALA A 225 -12.46 -22.93 -15.17
N LYS A 226 -12.34 -23.62 -16.32
CA LYS A 226 -11.36 -24.70 -16.49
C LYS A 226 -9.92 -24.21 -16.48
N GLN A 227 -9.64 -23.04 -17.02
CA GLN A 227 -8.30 -22.47 -17.03
C GLN A 227 -7.87 -21.97 -15.65
N LEU A 228 -8.81 -21.52 -14.81
CA LEU A 228 -8.58 -21.11 -13.42
C LEU A 228 -8.37 -22.28 -12.45
N GLN A 229 -8.66 -23.51 -12.88
CA GLN A 229 -8.40 -24.66 -12.01
C GLN A 229 -6.90 -24.78 -11.74
N PRO A 230 -6.48 -24.82 -10.46
CA PRO A 230 -5.08 -24.95 -10.11
C PRO A 230 -4.54 -26.31 -10.53
N THR A 231 -3.27 -26.32 -10.89
CA THR A 231 -2.55 -27.54 -11.28
C THR A 231 -1.40 -27.78 -10.34
N PHE A 232 -1.26 -29.02 -9.88
CA PHE A 232 -0.09 -29.46 -9.14
C PHE A 232 0.99 -29.98 -10.07
N SER A 233 2.25 -29.58 -9.83
CA SER A 233 3.42 -30.19 -10.41
C SER A 233 4.44 -30.47 -9.31
N SER A 234 5.12 -31.61 -9.39
CA SER A 234 6.14 -31.99 -8.41
C SER A 234 7.48 -32.20 -9.12
N ASP A 235 8.50 -31.48 -8.70
CA ASP A 235 9.86 -31.59 -9.22
C ASP A 235 10.90 -31.37 -8.10
N GLY A 236 11.85 -32.28 -7.96
CA GLY A 236 13.02 -32.12 -7.09
C GLY A 236 12.74 -31.85 -5.61
N GLY A 237 11.61 -32.26 -5.05
CA GLY A 237 11.22 -31.98 -3.65
C GLY A 237 10.47 -30.65 -3.50
N VAL A 238 9.99 -30.07 -4.58
CA VAL A 238 9.10 -28.92 -4.60
C VAL A 238 7.76 -29.35 -5.17
N LEU A 239 6.69 -29.10 -4.43
CA LEU A 239 5.31 -29.23 -4.91
C LEU A 239 4.81 -27.84 -5.29
N THR A 240 4.55 -27.61 -6.56
CA THR A 240 4.07 -26.33 -7.06
C THR A 240 2.58 -26.39 -7.35
N LEU A 241 1.82 -25.48 -6.75
CA LEU A 241 0.42 -25.20 -7.06
C LEU A 241 0.39 -23.94 -7.94
N ASN A 242 -0.04 -24.07 -9.18
CA ASN A 242 -0.09 -22.97 -10.12
C ASN A 242 -1.52 -22.69 -10.59
N VAL A 243 -1.96 -21.45 -10.45
CA VAL A 243 -3.18 -20.91 -11.04
C VAL A 243 -2.78 -20.11 -12.28
N ASN A 244 -3.48 -20.34 -13.39
CA ASN A 244 -3.19 -19.60 -14.62
C ASN A 244 -3.78 -18.19 -14.54
N ASP A 245 -3.08 -17.22 -15.12
CA ASP A 245 -3.61 -15.89 -15.34
C ASP A 245 -4.69 -15.91 -16.44
N VAL A 246 -5.92 -15.57 -16.07
CA VAL A 246 -7.08 -15.57 -16.96
C VAL A 246 -7.75 -14.22 -16.92
N GLU A 247 -7.82 -13.54 -18.05
CA GLU A 247 -8.45 -12.22 -18.16
C GLU A 247 -9.91 -12.23 -17.69
N GLY A 248 -10.21 -11.41 -16.66
CA GLY A 248 -11.52 -11.36 -16.01
C GLY A 248 -11.86 -12.64 -15.24
N GLY A 249 -10.85 -13.34 -14.75
CA GLY A 249 -10.96 -14.48 -13.84
C GLY A 249 -10.17 -14.24 -12.56
N GLU A 250 -10.70 -14.74 -11.45
CA GLU A 250 -10.12 -14.65 -10.11
C GLU A 250 -10.29 -16.00 -9.43
N ALA A 251 -9.34 -16.42 -8.63
CA ALA A 251 -9.37 -17.70 -7.92
C ALA A 251 -8.92 -17.52 -6.48
N ASP A 252 -9.86 -17.59 -5.55
CA ASP A 252 -9.57 -17.57 -4.13
C ASP A 252 -9.21 -18.99 -3.68
N LEU A 253 -8.06 -19.14 -3.06
CA LEU A 253 -7.50 -20.41 -2.63
C LEU A 253 -7.58 -20.55 -1.11
N THR A 254 -8.24 -21.61 -0.64
CA THR A 254 -8.13 -22.05 0.75
C THR A 254 -7.33 -23.34 0.79
N VAL A 255 -6.13 -23.27 1.36
CA VAL A 255 -5.15 -24.36 1.37
C VAL A 255 -4.96 -24.89 2.79
N GLU A 256 -5.28 -26.16 3.00
CA GLU A 256 -4.95 -26.89 4.22
C GLU A 256 -3.75 -27.79 3.95
N MET A 257 -2.67 -27.63 4.70
CA MET A 257 -1.41 -28.37 4.50
C MET A 257 -0.81 -28.83 5.83
N PRO A 258 0.16 -29.74 5.82
CA PRO A 258 0.88 -30.11 7.03
C PRO A 258 1.70 -28.94 7.58
N HIS A 259 1.49 -28.58 8.85
CA HIS A 259 2.13 -27.43 9.52
C HIS A 259 3.67 -27.46 9.50
N SER A 260 4.27 -28.65 9.33
CA SER A 260 5.73 -28.83 9.35
C SER A 260 6.41 -28.65 7.99
N SER A 261 5.67 -28.35 6.94
CA SER A 261 6.19 -28.20 5.59
C SER A 261 6.39 -26.71 5.25
N PRO A 262 7.56 -26.31 4.73
CA PRO A 262 7.79 -24.94 4.30
C PRO A 262 6.85 -24.53 3.16
N VAL A 263 6.45 -23.26 3.16
CA VAL A 263 5.61 -22.70 2.11
C VAL A 263 6.21 -21.43 1.51
N THR A 264 6.10 -21.29 0.20
CA THR A 264 6.44 -20.09 -0.54
C THR A 264 5.24 -19.64 -1.36
N ILE A 265 4.78 -18.40 -1.15
CA ILE A 265 3.60 -17.84 -1.79
C ILE A 265 4.03 -16.70 -2.70
N GLN A 266 3.52 -16.70 -3.92
CA GLN A 266 3.67 -15.60 -4.87
C GLN A 266 2.26 -15.17 -5.30
N SER A 267 1.80 -14.03 -4.77
CA SER A 267 0.53 -13.40 -5.10
C SER A 267 0.77 -12.08 -5.82
N ASN A 268 0.05 -11.87 -6.92
CA ASN A 268 0.10 -10.57 -7.59
C ASN A 268 -1.03 -9.65 -7.10
N HIS A 269 -2.25 -10.18 -6.98
CA HIS A 269 -3.42 -9.42 -6.55
C HIS A 269 -4.30 -10.31 -5.66
N GLY A 270 -4.63 -9.82 -4.50
CA GLY A 270 -5.44 -10.49 -3.50
C GLY A 270 -4.71 -10.61 -2.16
N ASP A 271 -5.48 -10.80 -1.12
CA ASP A 271 -4.97 -10.87 0.24
C ASP A 271 -4.32 -12.23 0.52
N VAL A 272 -3.30 -12.22 1.36
CA VAL A 272 -2.60 -13.45 1.75
C VAL A 272 -2.71 -13.65 3.26
N THR A 273 -3.36 -14.72 3.66
CA THR A 273 -3.51 -15.11 5.07
C THR A 273 -2.80 -16.44 5.33
N VAL A 274 -1.90 -16.50 6.32
CA VAL A 274 -1.17 -17.72 6.71
C VAL A 274 -1.26 -17.95 8.21
N ASN A 275 -1.79 -19.10 8.59
CA ASN A 275 -2.02 -19.44 10.00
C ASN A 275 -1.45 -20.81 10.39
N GLU A 276 -0.99 -20.92 11.66
CA GLU A 276 -0.67 -22.18 12.33
C GLU A 276 0.42 -23.02 11.65
N MET A 277 1.52 -22.39 11.21
CA MET A 277 2.65 -23.09 10.62
C MET A 277 3.81 -23.25 11.62
N SER A 278 4.49 -24.40 11.58
CA SER A 278 5.73 -24.61 12.34
C SER A 278 7.00 -24.60 11.48
N ALA A 279 6.85 -24.49 10.19
CA ALA A 279 7.92 -24.39 9.20
C ALA A 279 8.08 -22.96 8.68
N PRO A 280 9.20 -22.66 8.00
CA PRO A 280 9.40 -21.35 7.40
C PRO A 280 8.34 -20.98 6.35
N VAL A 281 7.94 -19.70 6.39
CA VAL A 281 6.97 -19.09 5.48
C VAL A 281 7.66 -17.98 4.68
N THR A 282 7.55 -18.00 3.36
CA THR A 282 8.04 -16.94 2.48
C THR A 282 6.89 -16.43 1.62
N ILE A 283 6.64 -15.12 1.64
CA ILE A 283 5.55 -14.50 0.90
C ILE A 283 6.11 -13.38 0.03
N SER A 284 5.73 -13.38 -1.24
CA SER A 284 5.91 -12.26 -2.16
C SER A 284 4.54 -11.78 -2.60
N ALA A 285 4.12 -10.62 -2.11
CA ALA A 285 2.85 -10.00 -2.44
C ALA A 285 3.08 -8.66 -3.14
N ASN A 286 2.47 -8.50 -4.32
CA ASN A 286 2.57 -7.24 -5.05
C ASN A 286 1.40 -6.30 -4.73
N HIS A 287 0.20 -6.84 -4.52
CA HIS A 287 -0.99 -6.05 -4.14
C HIS A 287 -1.89 -6.92 -3.26
N GLY A 288 -2.45 -6.33 -2.21
CA GLY A 288 -3.29 -6.99 -1.23
C GLY A 288 -2.68 -6.95 0.17
N ASP A 289 -3.48 -7.20 1.17
CA ASP A 289 -3.05 -7.23 2.56
C ASP A 289 -2.39 -8.58 2.90
N VAL A 290 -1.48 -8.57 3.85
CA VAL A 290 -0.78 -9.78 4.29
C VAL A 290 -1.01 -9.97 5.79
N ASP A 291 -1.66 -11.07 6.17
CA ASP A 291 -1.90 -11.46 7.56
C ASP A 291 -1.22 -12.81 7.87
N VAL A 292 -0.28 -12.80 8.81
CA VAL A 292 0.47 -14.00 9.21
C VAL A 292 0.41 -14.19 10.71
N SER A 293 -0.14 -15.31 11.14
CA SER A 293 -0.33 -15.55 12.58
C SER A 293 0.00 -16.99 13.01
N GLY A 294 0.47 -17.12 14.27
CA GLY A 294 0.71 -18.43 14.88
C GLY A 294 1.83 -19.24 14.22
N ILE A 295 2.95 -18.60 13.86
CA ILE A 295 4.06 -19.25 13.15
C ILE A 295 5.20 -19.58 14.13
N ALA A 296 5.59 -20.86 14.19
CA ALA A 296 6.75 -21.29 14.96
C ALA A 296 8.06 -21.35 14.12
N GLY A 297 8.00 -20.98 12.86
CA GLY A 297 9.13 -20.89 11.92
C GLY A 297 9.52 -19.45 11.61
N ASN A 298 10.52 -19.28 10.74
CA ASN A 298 10.91 -17.96 10.24
C ASN A 298 9.89 -17.46 9.21
N VAL A 299 9.68 -16.13 9.18
CA VAL A 299 8.80 -15.48 8.23
C VAL A 299 9.60 -14.48 7.40
N THR A 300 9.52 -14.58 6.08
CA THR A 300 10.13 -13.65 5.15
C THR A 300 9.06 -13.10 4.22
N LEU A 301 8.89 -11.78 4.23
CA LEU A 301 7.91 -11.07 3.41
C LEU A 301 8.61 -10.14 2.43
N HIS A 302 8.19 -10.19 1.19
CA HIS A 302 8.51 -9.19 0.17
C HIS A 302 7.21 -8.55 -0.29
N VAL A 303 6.97 -7.32 0.13
CA VAL A 303 5.72 -6.58 -0.16
C VAL A 303 6.04 -5.41 -1.10
N ASN A 304 5.20 -5.23 -2.10
CA ASN A 304 5.44 -4.24 -3.15
C ASN A 304 4.16 -3.45 -3.48
N SER A 305 3.52 -2.86 -2.46
CA SER A 305 2.28 -2.11 -2.61
C SER A 305 2.17 -1.01 -1.58
N ASP A 306 2.07 0.23 -2.03
CA ASP A 306 2.02 1.42 -1.16
C ASP A 306 0.78 1.48 -0.23
N ASN A 307 -0.26 0.71 -0.53
CA ASN A 307 -1.53 0.73 0.20
C ASN A 307 -1.85 -0.57 0.95
N SER A 308 -0.99 -1.57 0.87
CA SER A 308 -1.20 -2.84 1.56
C SER A 308 -0.87 -2.72 3.05
N THR A 309 -1.63 -3.44 3.86
CA THR A 309 -1.39 -3.61 5.29
C THR A 309 -0.66 -4.93 5.53
N VAL A 310 0.34 -4.91 6.38
CA VAL A 310 1.06 -6.11 6.83
C VAL A 310 0.78 -6.33 8.31
N THR A 311 0.10 -7.40 8.64
CA THR A 311 -0.20 -7.80 10.03
C THR A 311 0.55 -9.09 10.38
N LEU A 312 1.40 -9.04 11.41
CA LEU A 312 2.18 -10.18 11.88
C LEU A 312 1.94 -10.39 13.37
N HIS A 313 1.42 -11.55 13.74
CA HIS A 313 1.07 -11.83 15.12
C HIS A 313 1.55 -13.21 15.58
N SER A 314 2.08 -13.28 16.82
CA SER A 314 2.47 -14.55 17.48
C SER A 314 3.45 -15.38 16.65
N ILE A 315 4.63 -14.83 16.34
CA ILE A 315 5.68 -15.52 15.57
C ILE A 315 6.86 -15.85 16.47
N GLN A 316 7.28 -17.12 16.47
CA GLN A 316 8.38 -17.62 17.31
C GLN A 316 9.74 -17.66 16.59
N GLY A 317 9.80 -17.28 15.32
CA GLY A 317 11.02 -17.25 14.51
C GLY A 317 11.51 -15.85 14.21
N VAL A 318 12.54 -15.78 13.36
CA VAL A 318 13.03 -14.52 12.80
C VAL A 318 12.05 -14.00 11.77
N VAL A 319 11.74 -12.71 11.84
CA VAL A 319 10.85 -12.03 10.91
C VAL A 319 11.63 -11.02 10.08
N SER A 320 11.51 -11.10 8.77
CA SER A 320 12.07 -10.13 7.83
C SER A 320 10.99 -9.62 6.88
N VAL A 321 10.75 -8.32 6.88
CA VAL A 321 9.84 -7.64 5.94
C VAL A 321 10.67 -6.70 5.09
N GLU A 322 10.62 -6.88 3.78
CA GLU A 322 11.34 -6.09 2.79
C GLU A 322 10.40 -5.51 1.74
N GLY A 323 10.65 -4.27 1.32
CA GLY A 323 9.92 -3.63 0.23
C GLY A 323 9.19 -2.36 0.63
N HIS A 324 7.98 -2.17 0.15
CA HIS A 324 7.16 -1.01 0.50
C HIS A 324 5.69 -1.41 0.69
N CYS A 325 5.08 -0.85 1.72
CA CYS A 325 3.66 -1.04 2.02
C CYS A 325 3.07 0.22 2.71
N GLY A 326 1.78 0.18 2.99
CA GLY A 326 1.07 1.20 3.77
C GLY A 326 1.38 1.04 5.25
N ASP A 327 0.51 0.36 5.96
CA ASP A 327 0.62 0.15 7.40
C ASP A 327 1.31 -1.18 7.74
N VAL A 328 2.03 -1.20 8.85
CA VAL A 328 2.69 -2.40 9.40
C VAL A 328 2.31 -2.56 10.86
N ASP A 329 1.69 -3.67 11.20
CA ASP A 329 1.32 -4.05 12.58
C ASP A 329 1.99 -5.37 12.96
N VAL A 330 2.90 -5.33 13.93
CA VAL A 330 3.69 -6.50 14.34
C VAL A 330 3.60 -6.69 15.84
N SER A 331 3.09 -7.82 16.27
CA SER A 331 2.91 -8.11 17.69
C SER A 331 3.33 -9.53 18.08
N GLU A 332 3.81 -9.67 19.34
CA GLU A 332 4.18 -10.95 19.95
C GLU A 332 5.25 -11.74 19.18
N ILE A 333 6.37 -11.11 18.87
CA ILE A 333 7.50 -11.78 18.21
C ILE A 333 8.54 -12.22 19.24
N THR A 334 8.97 -13.49 19.19
CA THR A 334 10.04 -14.00 20.06
C THR A 334 11.41 -14.08 19.40
N GLY A 335 11.50 -13.90 18.10
CA GLY A 335 12.76 -13.81 17.34
C GLY A 335 13.15 -12.38 16.99
N ASP A 336 14.21 -12.25 16.20
CA ASP A 336 14.65 -10.95 15.70
C ASP A 336 13.68 -10.43 14.63
N LEU A 337 13.43 -9.11 14.64
CA LEU A 337 12.58 -8.41 13.69
C LEU A 337 13.40 -7.47 12.81
N THR A 338 13.34 -7.64 11.52
CA THR A 338 13.94 -6.74 10.53
C THR A 338 12.86 -6.19 9.62
N LEU A 339 12.70 -4.87 9.62
CA LEU A 339 11.82 -4.13 8.71
C LEU A 339 12.70 -3.23 7.83
N GLN A 340 12.76 -3.48 6.53
CA GLN A 340 13.61 -2.74 5.60
C GLN A 340 12.82 -2.29 4.38
N GLY A 341 12.70 -0.97 4.19
CA GLY A 341 11.97 -0.43 3.05
C GLY A 341 11.36 0.92 3.33
N ASP A 342 10.34 1.27 2.59
CA ASP A 342 9.57 2.50 2.81
C ASP A 342 8.12 2.15 3.19
N PHE A 343 7.73 2.55 4.39
CA PHE A 343 6.39 2.34 4.94
C PHE A 343 5.66 3.68 4.95
N PHE A 344 4.55 3.77 4.21
CA PHE A 344 3.88 5.05 3.93
C PHE A 344 2.80 5.41 4.96
N GLY A 345 2.28 4.41 5.68
CA GLY A 345 1.32 4.57 6.77
C GLY A 345 1.98 4.57 8.14
N SER A 346 1.30 4.01 9.12
CA SER A 346 1.84 3.77 10.46
C SER A 346 2.66 2.48 10.51
N THR A 347 3.63 2.45 11.44
CA THR A 347 4.31 1.20 11.82
C THR A 347 4.19 1.04 13.31
N ASP A 348 3.47 0.02 13.72
CA ASP A 348 3.17 -0.27 15.12
C ASP A 348 3.76 -1.64 15.49
N LEU A 349 4.62 -1.65 16.50
CA LEU A 349 5.29 -2.86 17.02
C LEU A 349 4.94 -3.03 18.49
N GLU A 350 4.62 -4.24 18.90
CA GLU A 350 4.26 -4.56 20.28
C GLU A 350 4.88 -5.88 20.72
N HIS A 351 5.47 -5.91 21.91
CA HIS A 351 6.01 -7.13 22.54
C HIS A 351 7.00 -7.92 21.66
N ILE A 352 8.13 -7.31 21.32
CA ILE A 352 9.20 -7.95 20.52
C ILE A 352 10.34 -8.40 21.44
N ASN A 353 10.54 -9.69 21.61
CA ASN A 353 11.57 -10.29 22.48
C ASN A 353 12.93 -10.47 21.81
N GLY A 354 13.09 -10.14 20.55
CA GLY A 354 14.36 -10.19 19.83
C GLY A 354 14.88 -8.81 19.46
N ALA A 355 16.01 -8.78 18.78
CA ALA A 355 16.58 -7.55 18.25
C ALA A 355 15.68 -6.95 17.15
N ILE A 356 15.50 -5.62 17.21
CA ILE A 356 14.71 -4.87 16.26
C ILE A 356 15.63 -4.06 15.37
N HIS A 357 15.45 -4.19 14.07
CA HIS A 357 16.09 -3.41 13.03
C HIS A 357 15.03 -2.81 12.10
N PHE A 358 14.74 -1.54 12.31
CA PHE A 358 13.82 -0.77 11.44
C PHE A 358 14.64 0.22 10.60
N ASN A 359 14.60 0.07 9.29
CA ASN A 359 15.40 0.85 8.37
C ASN A 359 14.58 1.32 7.18
N THR A 360 14.28 2.60 7.15
CA THR A 360 13.60 3.28 6.05
C THR A 360 14.49 4.37 5.47
N SER A 361 14.07 4.99 4.38
CA SER A 361 14.76 6.14 3.78
C SER A 361 14.90 7.35 4.75
N ARG A 362 14.03 7.47 5.75
CA ARG A 362 13.98 8.61 6.69
C ARG A 362 14.32 8.26 8.12
N THR A 363 14.12 7.02 8.54
CA THR A 363 14.27 6.59 9.94
C THR A 363 15.04 5.29 10.02
N GLN A 364 16.05 5.27 10.86
CA GLN A 364 16.81 4.08 11.24
C GLN A 364 16.66 3.90 12.74
N PHE A 365 16.10 2.79 13.16
CA PHE A 365 15.93 2.46 14.55
C PHE A 365 16.42 1.05 14.82
N SER A 366 17.09 0.87 15.96
CA SER A 366 17.45 -0.45 16.46
C SER A 366 17.40 -0.49 17.98
N ALA A 367 16.91 -1.60 18.50
CA ALA A 367 16.86 -1.92 19.92
C ALA A 367 17.11 -3.42 20.13
N MET A 368 17.43 -3.85 21.35
CA MET A 368 17.58 -5.28 21.66
C MET A 368 16.25 -5.96 21.97
N ARG A 369 15.31 -5.21 22.54
CA ARG A 369 14.01 -5.74 22.95
C ARG A 369 13.02 -4.58 23.16
N LEU A 370 11.75 -4.85 22.88
CA LEU A 370 10.63 -3.98 23.13
C LEU A 370 9.59 -4.72 23.98
N ASP A 371 9.44 -4.31 25.23
CA ASP A 371 8.50 -4.95 26.17
C ASP A 371 7.09 -4.37 26.11
N ASP A 372 6.91 -3.23 25.47
CA ASP A 372 5.63 -2.52 25.34
C ASP A 372 5.43 -2.12 23.88
N GLU A 373 5.27 -0.87 23.57
CA GLU A 373 4.85 -0.36 22.26
C GLU A 373 5.96 0.47 21.59
N PHE A 374 6.08 0.34 20.28
CA PHE A 374 6.77 1.26 19.38
C PHE A 374 5.84 1.63 18.26
N SER A 375 5.63 2.93 18.07
CA SER A 375 4.78 3.46 16.99
C SER A 375 5.50 4.56 16.23
N VAL A 376 5.49 4.47 14.93
CA VAL A 376 6.04 5.50 14.06
C VAL A 376 5.05 5.86 12.97
N ASP A 377 4.75 7.16 12.88
CA ASP A 377 3.94 7.75 11.83
C ASP A 377 4.74 8.84 11.06
N ARG A 378 4.05 9.67 10.28
CA ARG A 378 4.69 10.73 9.50
C ARG A 378 5.45 11.74 10.36
N ASP A 379 4.89 12.12 11.52
CA ASP A 379 5.32 13.30 12.30
C ASP A 379 5.88 12.92 13.68
N SER A 380 5.65 11.69 14.14
CA SER A 380 6.03 11.23 15.46
C SER A 380 6.69 9.85 15.46
N LEU A 381 7.47 9.59 16.51
CA LEU A 381 7.99 8.29 16.87
C LEU A 381 7.89 8.16 18.37
N ASN A 382 7.10 7.20 18.82
CA ASN A 382 6.90 6.91 20.22
C ASN A 382 7.38 5.49 20.51
N ALA A 383 8.09 5.29 21.59
CA ALA A 383 8.46 3.96 22.04
C ALA A 383 8.53 3.90 23.55
N SER A 384 8.07 2.80 24.11
CA SER A 384 8.06 2.59 25.55
C SER A 384 8.66 1.24 25.92
N GLN A 385 9.31 1.20 27.09
CA GLN A 385 9.92 0.00 27.66
C GLN A 385 10.96 -0.68 26.73
N LEU A 386 11.93 0.12 26.29
CA LEU A 386 13.01 -0.34 25.41
C LEU A 386 14.21 -0.85 26.20
N LEU A 387 14.75 -1.98 25.78
CA LEU A 387 16.05 -2.48 26.23
C LEU A 387 17.10 -2.24 25.14
N GLY A 388 18.17 -1.51 25.50
CA GLY A 388 19.21 -1.09 24.58
C GLY A 388 20.46 -1.97 24.55
N PRO A 389 21.37 -1.67 23.59
CA PRO A 389 21.59 -0.33 23.02
C PRO A 389 20.50 0.10 22.05
N VAL A 390 19.96 1.30 22.24
CA VAL A 390 18.99 1.92 21.36
C VAL A 390 19.72 2.91 20.45
N THR A 391 19.56 2.75 19.14
CA THR A 391 20.05 3.72 18.15
C THR A 391 18.88 4.20 17.32
N LEU A 392 18.70 5.52 17.27
CA LEU A 392 17.66 6.17 16.47
C LEU A 392 18.25 7.30 15.65
N LYS A 393 18.07 7.24 14.36
CA LYS A 393 18.41 8.33 13.44
C LYS A 393 17.20 8.65 12.59
N THR A 394 16.76 9.90 12.67
CA THR A 394 15.59 10.38 11.90
C THR A 394 15.75 11.84 11.47
N THR A 395 14.83 12.36 10.69
CA THR A 395 14.97 13.73 10.15
C THR A 395 13.89 14.69 10.61
N ASP A 396 12.62 14.31 10.64
CA ASP A 396 11.51 15.26 10.84
C ASP A 396 10.44 14.63 11.74
N LYS A 397 10.82 14.21 12.97
CA LYS A 397 9.89 13.58 13.90
C LYS A 397 9.99 14.14 15.30
N ASN A 398 8.84 14.24 15.96
CA ASN A 398 8.81 14.33 17.41
C ASN A 398 9.06 12.94 18.00
N ILE A 399 10.03 12.84 18.87
CA ILE A 399 10.51 11.57 19.43
C ILE A 399 10.14 11.51 20.91
N THR A 400 9.43 10.47 21.31
CA THR A 400 9.17 10.15 22.71
C THR A 400 9.67 8.75 23.03
N LEU A 401 10.71 8.66 23.85
CA LEU A 401 11.26 7.38 24.32
C LEU A 401 11.03 7.27 25.83
N ASP A 402 10.06 6.47 26.22
CA ASP A 402 9.75 6.29 27.65
C ASP A 402 10.36 5.01 28.19
N ARG A 403 10.91 5.10 29.41
CA ARG A 403 11.46 3.97 30.15
C ARG A 403 12.49 3.16 29.37
N VAL A 404 13.54 3.83 28.89
CA VAL A 404 14.65 3.18 28.17
C VAL A 404 15.73 2.72 29.15
N GLN A 405 16.14 1.47 29.06
CA GLN A 405 17.25 0.90 29.82
C GLN A 405 18.38 0.50 28.88
N GLY A 406 19.60 0.96 29.16
CA GLY A 406 20.78 0.71 28.33
C GLY A 406 21.32 1.96 27.66
N ALA A 407 22.30 1.79 26.76
CA ALA A 407 22.89 2.89 26.03
C ALA A 407 21.90 3.46 24.98
N VAL A 408 21.85 4.78 24.86
CA VAL A 408 20.94 5.48 23.93
C VAL A 408 21.73 6.42 23.03
N ASN A 409 21.50 6.31 21.73
CA ASN A 409 22.05 7.21 20.72
C ASN A 409 20.94 7.72 19.80
N VAL A 410 20.56 8.99 19.95
CA VAL A 410 19.50 9.64 19.15
C VAL A 410 20.11 10.74 18.29
N SER A 411 19.81 10.72 17.01
CA SER A 411 20.14 11.78 16.06
C SER A 411 18.89 12.20 15.31
N ASN A 412 18.43 13.41 15.54
CA ASN A 412 17.26 13.98 14.88
C ASN A 412 17.62 15.34 14.24
N ARG A 413 16.92 15.73 13.20
CA ARG A 413 17.13 17.02 12.55
C ARG A 413 16.09 18.05 12.97
N ASN A 414 14.81 17.69 12.93
CA ASN A 414 13.72 18.58 13.28
C ASN A 414 12.70 17.84 14.17
N GLY A 415 12.17 18.55 15.15
CA GLY A 415 11.21 18.04 16.12
C GLY A 415 11.78 17.95 17.53
N SER A 416 10.92 17.76 18.50
CA SER A 416 11.30 17.59 19.91
C SER A 416 11.82 16.18 20.18
N VAL A 417 12.67 16.06 21.18
CA VAL A 417 13.15 14.78 21.69
C VAL A 417 12.83 14.71 23.18
N GLU A 418 11.99 13.78 23.57
CA GLU A 418 11.70 13.45 24.96
C GLU A 418 12.22 12.04 25.27
N LEU A 419 13.11 11.94 26.24
CA LEU A 419 13.71 10.67 26.67
C LEU A 419 13.57 10.49 28.16
N THR A 420 13.01 9.38 28.61
CA THR A 420 13.00 8.97 30.02
C THR A 420 13.82 7.69 30.19
N ASN A 421 14.93 7.78 30.94
CA ASN A 421 15.76 6.62 31.23
C ASN A 421 15.32 5.92 32.52
N ALA A 422 15.34 4.60 32.49
CA ALA A 422 15.21 3.74 33.64
C ALA A 422 16.60 3.34 34.21
N ALA A 423 16.67 2.99 35.48
CA ALA A 423 17.91 2.43 36.06
C ALA A 423 18.13 0.97 35.60
N PRO A 424 19.39 0.54 35.43
CA PRO A 424 20.65 1.27 35.53
C PRO A 424 20.90 2.20 34.35
N LEU A 425 21.39 3.42 34.62
CA LEU A 425 21.74 4.38 33.59
C LEU A 425 22.99 3.92 32.83
N ALA A 426 22.96 4.00 31.52
CA ALA A 426 24.12 3.81 30.65
C ALA A 426 24.43 5.12 29.87
N ALA A 427 25.35 5.07 28.92
CA ALA A 427 25.71 6.23 28.13
C ALA A 427 24.51 6.72 27.28
N VAL A 428 24.26 8.03 27.29
CA VAL A 428 23.22 8.70 26.52
C VAL A 428 23.86 9.73 25.61
N SER A 429 23.54 9.69 24.33
CA SER A 429 23.98 10.67 23.34
C SER A 429 22.77 11.13 22.53
N ILE A 430 22.46 12.42 22.62
CA ILE A 430 21.36 13.04 21.85
C ILE A 430 21.94 14.18 21.02
N GLN A 431 21.71 14.13 19.73
CA GLN A 431 22.03 15.19 18.78
C GLN A 431 20.73 15.61 18.08
N ASN A 432 20.28 16.83 18.35
CA ASN A 432 19.12 17.43 17.70
C ASN A 432 19.55 18.73 17.00
N HIS A 433 18.94 19.08 15.87
CA HIS A 433 19.21 20.37 15.23
C HIS A 433 18.18 21.42 15.61
N HIS A 434 16.89 21.13 15.43
CA HIS A 434 15.80 22.06 15.68
C HIS A 434 14.72 21.40 16.55
N GLY A 435 14.46 21.99 17.70
CA GLY A 435 13.45 21.56 18.67
C GLY A 435 14.02 21.31 20.06
N SER A 436 13.16 21.29 21.05
CA SER A 436 13.50 21.08 22.45
C SER A 436 13.97 19.64 22.72
N VAL A 437 14.84 19.50 23.70
CA VAL A 437 15.31 18.21 24.20
C VAL A 437 15.00 18.12 25.69
N ASP A 438 14.14 17.17 26.07
CA ASP A 438 13.76 16.90 27.45
C ASP A 438 14.26 15.52 27.88
N VAL A 439 15.08 15.44 28.91
CA VAL A 439 15.71 14.18 29.36
C VAL A 439 15.43 13.93 30.83
N GLY A 440 14.71 12.87 31.10
CA GLY A 440 14.47 12.34 32.44
C GLY A 440 15.54 11.32 32.81
N LEU A 441 16.35 11.64 33.85
CA LEU A 441 17.41 10.77 34.35
C LEU A 441 17.10 10.27 35.76
N PRO A 442 17.47 9.01 36.13
CA PRO A 442 17.25 8.51 37.47
C PRO A 442 17.96 9.36 38.53
N GLY A 443 17.20 9.88 39.49
CA GLY A 443 17.70 10.81 40.49
C GLY A 443 18.70 10.24 41.52
N ASN A 444 18.84 8.92 41.58
CA ASN A 444 19.68 8.18 42.55
C ASN A 444 20.97 7.60 41.93
N VAL A 445 21.28 7.93 40.69
CA VAL A 445 22.45 7.41 39.94
C VAL A 445 23.44 8.53 39.66
N GLY A 446 24.74 8.25 39.72
CA GLY A 446 25.78 9.19 39.33
C GLY A 446 26.05 9.13 37.84
N PHE A 447 26.37 10.29 37.23
CA PHE A 447 26.70 10.41 35.81
C PHE A 447 27.55 11.67 35.54
N GLU A 448 28.13 11.74 34.36
CA GLU A 448 28.81 12.94 33.85
C GLU A 448 27.94 13.58 32.73
N LEU A 449 27.62 14.86 32.92
CA LEU A 449 26.75 15.60 32.02
C LEU A 449 27.53 16.56 31.14
N ASP A 450 27.27 16.56 29.83
CA ASP A 450 27.73 17.54 28.85
C ASP A 450 26.54 17.92 27.96
N ALA A 451 25.90 19.04 28.28
CA ALA A 451 24.76 19.56 27.49
C ALA A 451 25.14 20.88 26.84
N GLN A 452 24.75 21.09 25.58
CA GLN A 452 25.05 22.27 24.78
C GLN A 452 23.86 22.67 23.92
N THR A 453 23.57 23.97 23.89
CA THR A 453 22.65 24.58 22.93
C THR A 453 23.27 25.85 22.33
N ASN A 454 23.01 26.15 21.06
CA ASN A 454 23.48 27.40 20.43
C ASN A 454 22.43 28.49 20.50
N ASN A 455 21.15 28.15 20.44
CA ASN A 455 20.02 29.06 20.56
C ASN A 455 18.95 28.41 21.45
N GLY A 456 19.01 28.65 22.74
CA GLY A 456 18.07 28.15 23.73
C GLY A 456 18.62 28.18 25.13
N ASP A 457 17.82 27.81 26.08
CA ASP A 457 18.18 27.76 27.50
C ASP A 457 18.44 26.32 27.95
N ILE A 458 19.24 26.15 29.02
CA ILE A 458 19.47 24.86 29.66
C ILE A 458 18.96 24.91 31.11
N GLU A 459 17.92 24.10 31.37
CA GLU A 459 17.39 23.90 32.73
C GLU A 459 17.77 22.51 33.27
N ASN A 460 18.07 22.40 34.57
CA ASN A 460 18.34 21.12 35.17
C ASN A 460 17.94 21.04 36.66
N ASP A 461 17.51 19.85 37.10
CA ASP A 461 17.13 19.55 38.48
C ASP A 461 18.33 19.10 39.35
N PHE A 462 19.52 18.97 38.78
CA PHE A 462 20.70 18.40 39.47
C PHE A 462 21.58 19.44 40.13
N GLY A 463 21.17 20.74 40.07
CA GLY A 463 21.86 21.83 40.72
C GLY A 463 23.18 22.26 40.04
N LEU A 464 23.36 21.90 38.80
CA LEU A 464 24.47 22.36 37.97
C LEU A 464 24.14 23.75 37.38
N THR A 465 25.16 24.60 37.23
CA THR A 465 24.94 25.97 36.72
C THR A 465 25.34 26.03 35.23
N PRO A 466 24.43 26.39 34.33
CA PRO A 466 24.76 26.64 32.93
C PRO A 466 25.75 27.79 32.78
N GLN A 467 26.62 27.71 31.78
CA GLN A 467 27.56 28.77 31.40
C GLN A 467 27.27 29.18 29.96
N GLY A 468 27.32 30.46 29.71
CA GLY A 468 27.09 31.00 28.36
C GLY A 468 26.46 32.38 28.36
N SER A 469 26.28 32.93 27.18
CA SER A 469 25.64 34.23 26.93
C SER A 469 25.05 34.23 25.51
N ASP A 470 24.08 35.14 25.28
CA ASP A 470 23.51 35.40 23.96
C ASP A 470 22.86 34.15 23.28
N GLY A 471 22.21 33.28 24.10
CA GLY A 471 21.49 32.08 23.62
C GLY A 471 22.36 30.84 23.46
N ALA A 472 23.68 30.95 23.48
CA ALA A 472 24.58 29.81 23.49
C ALA A 472 24.92 29.41 24.94
N HIS A 473 24.43 28.26 25.37
CA HIS A 473 24.62 27.74 26.71
C HIS A 473 25.31 26.37 26.71
N THR A 474 26.17 26.15 27.72
CA THR A 474 26.78 24.85 27.98
C THR A 474 26.64 24.50 29.46
N LEU A 475 26.36 23.25 29.73
CA LEU A 475 26.23 22.71 31.07
C LEU A 475 27.13 21.48 31.22
N ARG A 476 28.20 21.59 31.97
CA ARG A 476 29.11 20.49 32.25
C ARG A 476 29.24 20.25 33.73
N GLY A 477 29.16 19.01 34.13
CA GLY A 477 29.34 18.67 35.52
C GLY A 477 29.21 17.18 35.84
N ARG A 478 29.63 16.87 37.05
CA ARG A 478 29.50 15.52 37.59
C ARG A 478 28.39 15.51 38.63
N VAL A 479 27.49 14.56 38.52
CA VAL A 479 26.42 14.33 39.47
C VAL A 479 26.81 13.14 40.38
N ALA A 480 26.66 13.30 41.66
CA ALA A 480 27.04 12.32 42.69
C ALA A 480 28.49 11.79 42.51
N THR A 481 28.70 10.49 42.42
CA THR A 481 30.02 9.88 42.24
C THR A 481 30.56 9.91 40.81
N GLY A 482 29.78 10.44 39.84
CA GLY A 482 30.03 10.28 38.42
C GLY A 482 29.59 8.90 37.92
N GLY A 483 29.79 8.63 36.65
CA GLY A 483 29.38 7.37 36.03
C GLY A 483 29.28 7.49 34.50
N PRO A 484 28.26 6.93 33.89
CA PRO A 484 28.04 7.03 32.45
C PRO A 484 27.96 8.48 31.96
N THR A 485 28.39 8.72 30.74
CA THR A 485 28.34 10.05 30.13
C THR A 485 26.97 10.27 29.51
N VAL A 486 26.38 11.43 29.80
CA VAL A 486 25.17 11.95 29.18
C VAL A 486 25.55 13.18 28.34
N THR A 487 25.49 13.03 27.02
CA THR A 487 25.82 14.10 26.07
C THR A 487 24.55 14.55 25.33
N ILE A 488 24.25 15.84 25.39
CA ILE A 488 23.08 16.43 24.74
C ILE A 488 23.56 17.64 23.92
N VAL A 489 23.32 17.62 22.64
CA VAL A 489 23.68 18.72 21.74
C VAL A 489 22.46 19.11 20.91
N THR A 490 22.05 20.37 21.01
CA THR A 490 21.06 20.94 20.12
C THR A 490 21.59 22.22 19.48
N THR A 491 21.09 22.59 18.30
CA THR A 491 21.43 23.85 17.66
C THR A 491 20.42 24.93 18.01
N ASP A 492 19.14 24.63 17.84
CA ASP A 492 18.04 25.56 18.12
C ASP A 492 16.99 24.84 18.97
N GLY A 493 16.92 25.18 20.23
CA GLY A 493 15.95 24.64 21.17
C GLY A 493 16.47 24.58 22.60
N ASP A 494 15.54 24.50 23.53
CA ASP A 494 15.81 24.42 24.95
C ASP A 494 16.16 22.99 25.35
N VAL A 495 17.02 22.86 26.34
CA VAL A 495 17.40 21.57 26.93
C VAL A 495 16.93 21.52 28.37
N THR A 496 16.05 20.59 28.67
CA THR A 496 15.54 20.35 30.04
C THR A 496 16.02 19.00 30.54
N ILE A 497 16.66 18.97 31.73
CA ILE A 497 17.18 17.76 32.33
C ILE A 497 16.49 17.53 33.66
N ARG A 498 15.57 16.59 33.70
CA ARG A 498 14.72 16.34 34.89
C ARG A 498 15.15 15.10 35.67
N ARG A 499 14.79 15.06 36.96
CA ARG A 499 14.89 13.84 37.75
C ARG A 499 13.70 12.93 37.43
N SER A 500 14.01 11.72 37.00
CA SER A 500 13.01 10.66 36.78
C SER A 500 12.99 9.70 38.00
N SER A 501 11.79 9.25 38.34
CA SER A 501 11.54 8.19 39.34
C SER A 501 10.97 6.92 38.73
N VAL A 502 11.20 6.69 37.43
CA VAL A 502 10.69 5.54 36.72
C VAL A 502 11.33 4.24 37.24
N ALA A 503 10.50 3.22 37.42
CA ALA A 503 10.96 1.91 37.88
C ALA A 503 11.84 1.23 36.80
N PRO A 504 12.85 0.43 37.19
CA PRO A 504 13.61 -0.40 36.24
C PRO A 504 12.67 -1.32 35.46
N LEU A 505 13.09 -1.69 34.23
CA LEU A 505 12.40 -2.71 33.47
C LEU A 505 12.41 -4.06 34.19
N PRO A 506 11.39 -4.91 34.00
CA PRO A 506 11.40 -6.27 34.50
C PRO A 506 12.62 -7.05 33.98
N PRO A 507 13.21 -7.96 34.78
CA PRO A 507 14.27 -8.82 34.28
C PRO A 507 13.73 -9.69 33.12
N GLU A 508 14.62 -9.99 32.19
CA GLU A 508 14.30 -10.88 31.06
C GLU A 508 13.67 -12.19 31.55
N PRO A 509 12.55 -12.64 30.97
CA PRO A 509 11.99 -13.95 31.28
C PRO A 509 13.06 -15.02 31.05
N PRO A 510 13.16 -16.02 31.92
CA PRO A 510 14.14 -17.09 31.72
C PRO A 510 13.87 -17.75 30.35
N ALA A 511 14.93 -17.85 29.54
CA ALA A 511 14.84 -18.51 28.23
C ALA A 511 14.12 -19.87 28.39
N PRO A 512 13.15 -20.20 27.54
CA PRO A 512 12.46 -21.47 27.61
C PRO A 512 13.51 -22.59 27.67
N PRO A 513 13.33 -23.62 28.51
CA PRO A 513 14.32 -24.68 28.65
C PRO A 513 14.54 -25.27 27.26
N LYS A 514 15.76 -25.21 26.74
CA LYS A 514 16.13 -25.92 25.53
C LYS A 514 15.69 -27.35 25.73
N ILE A 515 14.66 -27.80 25.03
CA ILE A 515 14.24 -29.19 24.98
C ILE A 515 15.47 -29.92 24.42
N MET A 516 16.32 -30.41 25.31
CA MET A 516 17.31 -31.40 24.91
C MET A 516 16.49 -32.56 24.39
N LEU A 517 16.44 -32.72 23.08
CA LEU A 517 15.98 -33.97 22.47
C LEU A 517 16.67 -35.07 23.22
N ALA A 518 15.88 -35.86 23.94
CA ALA A 518 16.41 -37.01 24.66
C ALA A 518 17.32 -37.79 23.69
N PRO A 519 18.53 -38.16 24.09
CA PRO A 519 19.41 -38.93 23.22
C PRO A 519 18.62 -40.11 22.68
N SER A 520 18.60 -40.22 21.36
CA SER A 520 17.89 -41.30 20.61
C SER A 520 18.10 -42.58 21.39
N ALA A 521 17.00 -43.23 21.81
CA ALA A 521 17.07 -44.51 22.53
C ALA A 521 17.99 -45.44 21.72
N PRO A 522 18.94 -46.13 22.37
CA PRO A 522 19.83 -47.05 21.68
C PRO A 522 18.96 -48.02 20.90
N ASN A 523 19.28 -48.17 19.59
CA ASN A 523 18.56 -49.09 18.68
C ASN A 523 18.20 -50.37 19.42
N ALA A 524 16.90 -50.64 19.51
CA ALA A 524 16.41 -51.89 20.07
C ALA A 524 17.12 -53.05 19.34
N PRO A 525 17.56 -54.11 20.07
CA PRO A 525 18.21 -55.25 19.46
C PRO A 525 17.31 -55.80 18.36
N LYS A 526 17.84 -55.94 17.13
CA LYS A 526 17.14 -56.61 16.03
C LYS A 526 16.51 -57.91 16.51
N ALA A 527 15.20 -58.02 16.44
CA ALA A 527 14.49 -59.27 16.73
C ALA A 527 15.11 -60.42 15.93
N PRO A 528 15.25 -61.61 16.53
CA PRO A 528 15.79 -62.77 15.84
C PRO A 528 14.98 -63.04 14.58
N ARG A 529 15.69 -63.20 13.44
CA ARG A 529 15.03 -63.55 12.18
C ARG A 529 14.24 -64.85 12.38
N THR A 530 12.94 -64.80 12.19
CA THR A 530 12.09 -65.99 12.05
C THR A 530 12.61 -66.88 10.90
N PRO A 531 12.71 -68.21 11.10
CA PRO A 531 13.18 -69.08 10.03
C PRO A 531 12.24 -68.99 8.84
N HIS A 532 12.85 -68.90 7.66
CA HIS A 532 12.18 -68.83 6.37
C HIS A 532 11.37 -70.12 6.17
N VAL A 533 10.05 -70.07 6.34
CA VAL A 533 9.13 -71.17 5.96
C VAL A 533 9.00 -71.09 4.46
N VAL A 534 9.52 -72.11 3.78
CA VAL A 534 9.34 -72.27 2.33
C VAL A 534 7.84 -72.56 2.08
N PRO A 535 7.15 -71.79 1.25
CA PRO A 535 5.74 -72.10 0.93
C PRO A 535 5.64 -73.39 0.14
N LEU A 536 4.93 -74.34 0.63
CA LEU A 536 4.50 -75.53 -0.12
C LEU A 536 3.64 -75.04 -1.30
N THR A 537 4.09 -75.34 -2.52
CA THR A 537 3.38 -75.09 -3.76
C THR A 537 2.03 -75.80 -3.74
N ALA A 538 0.95 -75.03 -3.83
CA ALA A 538 -0.41 -75.61 -3.97
C ALA A 538 -0.56 -76.30 -5.33
N PRO A 539 -1.25 -77.42 -5.41
CA PRO A 539 -1.45 -78.15 -6.67
C PRO A 539 -2.33 -77.33 -7.63
N LYS A 540 -1.93 -77.35 -8.90
CA LYS A 540 -2.57 -76.66 -10.02
C LYS A 540 -4.02 -77.15 -10.17
N PRO A 541 -5.05 -76.26 -10.27
CA PRO A 541 -6.43 -76.71 -10.49
C PRO A 541 -6.58 -77.35 -11.89
N PRO A 542 -7.50 -78.32 -12.06
CA PRO A 542 -7.70 -79.00 -13.32
C PRO A 542 -8.28 -78.07 -14.39
N VAL A 543 -7.78 -78.24 -15.62
CA VAL A 543 -8.18 -77.50 -16.82
C VAL A 543 -9.64 -77.80 -17.14
N ALA A 544 -10.48 -76.76 -17.24
CA ALA A 544 -11.86 -76.89 -17.69
C ALA A 544 -11.93 -77.29 -19.17
N PRO A 545 -12.89 -78.12 -19.57
CA PRO A 545 -13.03 -78.57 -20.97
C PRO A 545 -13.46 -77.42 -21.87
N LYS A 546 -12.84 -77.36 -23.06
CA LYS A 546 -13.14 -76.39 -24.14
C LYS A 546 -14.59 -76.62 -24.61
N THR A 547 -15.39 -75.54 -24.60
CA THR A 547 -16.70 -75.49 -25.28
C THR A 547 -16.52 -75.52 -26.79
N PRO A 548 -17.34 -76.27 -27.54
CA PRO A 548 -17.29 -76.31 -29.00
C PRO A 548 -17.79 -75.00 -29.63
N PRO A 549 -17.31 -74.65 -30.82
CA PRO A 549 -17.72 -73.43 -31.51
C PRO A 549 -19.19 -73.53 -32.00
N PRO A 550 -19.92 -72.40 -32.06
CA PRO A 550 -21.27 -72.34 -32.59
C PRO A 550 -21.29 -72.64 -34.11
N PRO A 551 -22.39 -73.23 -34.63
CA PRO A 551 -22.50 -73.49 -36.06
C PRO A 551 -22.65 -72.22 -36.89
N ALA A 552 -22.06 -72.22 -38.08
CA ALA A 552 -22.19 -71.23 -39.09
C ALA A 552 -23.64 -71.02 -39.50
N ALA A 553 -24.11 -69.76 -39.49
CA ALA A 553 -25.40 -69.47 -40.08
C ALA A 553 -25.21 -69.28 -41.62
N ASP A 554 -25.81 -70.24 -42.35
CA ASP A 554 -26.01 -70.13 -43.80
C ASP A 554 -26.92 -68.97 -44.11
N GLY A 555 -26.51 -68.20 -45.07
CA GLY A 555 -27.27 -67.14 -45.66
C GLY A 555 -28.35 -67.69 -46.58
N THR A 556 -29.45 -66.98 -46.63
CA THR A 556 -30.20 -66.78 -47.89
C THR A 556 -31.31 -65.73 -47.68
N PHE A 557 -31.34 -64.84 -48.62
CA PHE A 557 -32.31 -63.78 -49.03
C PHE A 557 -32.18 -62.44 -48.34
#